data_22aaee59af57f003574faf875626b6c3
#
_entry.id   22aaee59af57f003574faf875626b6c3
#
_cell.length_a   1.000
_cell.length_b   1.000
_cell.length_c   1.000
_cell.angle_alpha   90.00
_cell.angle_beta   90.00
_cell.angle_gamma   90.00
#
_symmetry.space_group_name_H-M   'P 1'
#
loop_
_entity.id
_entity.type
_entity.pdbx_description
1 polymer ?
#
loop_
_entity_poly.entity_id
_entity_poly.type
_entity_poly.pdbx_seq_one_letter_code
_entity_poly.pdbx_strand_id
1 'polypeptide(L)'
;EPKWLIEAASRRQKWIDQSQSLNLYVSEPNGKKLDVMYRMAWLRGLKTTYYLRSRSATTTEKSTITNMELNAVKTEPKTYDQPEACSIDDPDCEACQ
;
A
#
# COMPACT_ATOMS: atom_id res chain seq x y z
N GLU A 1 -5.83 21.37 -1.00
CA GLU A 1 -6.63 20.68 0.04
C GLU A 1 -7.85 20.02 -0.58
N PRO A 2 -8.19 18.77 -0.26
CA PRO A 2 -9.32 18.06 -0.83
C PRO A 2 -10.67 18.72 -0.53
N LYS A 3 -10.75 19.51 0.53
CA LYS A 3 -11.91 20.29 0.91
C LYS A 3 -12.49 21.09 -0.24
N TRP A 4 -11.66 21.79 -0.98
CA TRP A 4 -12.13 22.65 -2.07
C TRP A 4 -12.68 21.87 -3.26
N LEU A 5 -12.13 20.66 -3.50
CA LEU A 5 -12.66 19.77 -4.53
C LEU A 5 -14.06 19.24 -4.14
N ILE A 6 -14.25 18.89 -2.86
CA ILE A 6 -15.52 18.44 -2.33
C ILE A 6 -16.55 19.57 -2.39
N GLU A 7 -16.21 20.78 -1.99
CA GLU A 7 -17.10 21.94 -2.06
C GLU A 7 -17.52 22.26 -3.50
N ALA A 8 -16.58 22.24 -4.43
CA ALA A 8 -16.87 22.46 -5.84
C ALA A 8 -17.78 21.37 -6.42
N ALA A 9 -17.51 20.11 -6.07
CA ALA A 9 -18.31 18.98 -6.48
C ALA A 9 -19.73 19.04 -5.89
N SER A 10 -19.87 19.41 -4.63
CA SER A 10 -21.15 19.59 -3.97
C SER A 10 -22.03 20.64 -4.67
N ARG A 11 -21.44 21.76 -5.07
CA ARG A 11 -22.18 22.80 -5.81
C ARG A 11 -22.69 22.31 -7.17
N ARG A 12 -21.96 21.43 -7.84
CA ARG A 12 -22.38 20.82 -9.10
C ARG A 12 -23.41 19.71 -8.90
N GLN A 13 -23.30 18.93 -7.81
CA GLN A 13 -24.11 17.73 -7.59
C GLN A 13 -25.62 18.01 -7.61
N LYS A 14 -26.06 19.17 -7.15
CA LYS A 14 -27.48 19.55 -7.16
C LYS A 14 -28.08 19.75 -8.56
N TRP A 15 -27.23 19.88 -9.57
CA TRP A 15 -27.64 20.15 -10.95
C TRP A 15 -27.52 18.93 -11.87
N ILE A 16 -27.02 17.82 -11.35
CA ILE A 16 -26.79 16.60 -12.12
C ILE A 16 -27.43 15.40 -11.43
N ASP A 17 -28.03 14.51 -12.20
CA ASP A 17 -28.68 13.30 -11.69
C ASP A 17 -27.67 12.20 -11.38
N GLN A 18 -26.60 12.16 -12.14
CA GLN A 18 -25.55 11.15 -12.00
C GLN A 18 -24.56 11.47 -10.89
N SER A 19 -23.84 10.46 -10.47
CA SER A 19 -22.67 10.64 -9.60
C SER A 19 -21.50 11.27 -10.37
N GLN A 20 -20.62 11.95 -9.65
CA GLN A 20 -19.42 12.53 -10.21
C GLN A 20 -18.22 11.62 -9.96
N SER A 21 -17.36 11.42 -10.97
CA SER A 21 -16.08 10.77 -10.83
C SER A 21 -15.06 11.70 -10.17
N LEU A 22 -15.27 11.97 -8.88
CA LEU A 22 -14.47 12.92 -8.11
C LEU A 22 -13.19 12.25 -7.60
N ASN A 23 -12.05 12.63 -8.15
CA ASN A 23 -10.75 12.21 -7.65
C ASN A 23 -10.33 13.09 -6.48
N LEU A 24 -9.91 12.46 -5.40
CA LEU A 24 -9.41 13.13 -4.21
C LEU A 24 -7.89 12.96 -4.10
N TYR A 25 -7.22 14.00 -3.65
CA TYR A 25 -5.76 14.06 -3.55
C TYR A 25 -5.37 14.37 -2.12
N VAL A 26 -4.58 13.48 -1.51
CA VAL A 26 -4.10 13.63 -0.14
C VAL A 26 -2.59 13.39 -0.11
N SER A 27 -1.82 14.41 0.25
CA SER A 27 -0.36 14.31 0.29
C SER A 27 0.14 13.40 1.41
N GLU A 28 -0.50 13.48 2.56
CA GLU A 28 -0.14 12.73 3.77
C GLU A 28 -1.39 12.05 4.32
N PRO A 29 -1.73 10.86 3.81
CA PRO A 29 -2.92 10.16 4.24
C PRO A 29 -2.74 9.63 5.67
N ASN A 30 -3.72 9.91 6.50
CA ASN A 30 -3.90 9.24 7.78
C ASN A 30 -5.39 9.00 8.03
N GLY A 31 -5.73 8.08 8.92
CA GLY A 31 -7.10 7.67 9.16
C GLY A 31 -8.02 8.83 9.53
N LYS A 32 -7.55 9.76 10.36
CA LYS A 32 -8.33 10.92 10.79
C LYS A 32 -8.63 11.89 9.63
N LYS A 33 -7.64 12.18 8.81
CA LYS A 33 -7.82 13.04 7.62
C LYS A 33 -8.79 12.41 6.63
N LEU A 34 -8.69 11.11 6.41
CA LEU A 34 -9.59 10.38 5.51
C LEU A 34 -11.01 10.35 6.04
N ASP A 35 -11.21 10.08 7.31
CA ASP A 35 -12.54 10.08 7.94
C ASP A 35 -13.22 11.45 7.80
N VAL A 36 -12.53 12.53 8.15
CA VAL A 36 -13.06 13.89 8.03
C VAL A 36 -13.40 14.21 6.58
N MET A 37 -12.56 13.85 5.64
CA MET A 37 -12.76 14.11 4.21
C MET A 37 -13.98 13.36 3.65
N TYR A 38 -14.13 12.08 3.94
CA TYR A 38 -15.26 11.29 3.46
C TYR A 38 -16.57 11.66 4.15
N ARG A 39 -16.55 11.97 5.44
CA ARG A 39 -17.73 12.51 6.15
C ARG A 39 -18.17 13.84 5.55
N MET A 40 -17.22 14.71 5.23
CA MET A 40 -17.51 15.97 4.58
C MET A 40 -18.18 15.74 3.21
N ALA A 41 -17.64 14.84 2.39
CA ALA A 41 -18.19 14.50 1.09
C ALA A 41 -19.65 14.00 1.22
N TRP A 42 -19.90 13.12 2.18
CA TRP A 42 -21.24 12.60 2.46
C TRP A 42 -22.20 13.68 2.94
N LEU A 43 -21.81 14.47 3.94
CA LEU A 43 -22.63 15.55 4.48
C LEU A 43 -22.95 16.65 3.45
N ARG A 44 -22.09 16.82 2.47
CA ARG A 44 -22.29 17.76 1.35
C ARG A 44 -23.14 17.19 0.22
N GLY A 45 -23.66 15.98 0.37
CA GLY A 45 -24.60 15.37 -0.57
C GLY A 45 -23.96 14.79 -1.82
N LEU A 46 -22.67 14.47 -1.78
CA LEU A 46 -22.04 13.75 -2.89
C LEU A 46 -22.52 12.30 -2.92
N LYS A 47 -22.90 11.81 -4.08
CA LYS A 47 -23.36 10.43 -4.28
C LYS A 47 -22.21 9.44 -4.22
N THR A 48 -21.04 9.84 -4.68
CA THR A 48 -19.81 9.03 -4.66
C THR A 48 -18.57 9.88 -4.79
N THR A 49 -17.44 9.28 -4.46
CA THR A 49 -16.10 9.69 -4.87
C THR A 49 -15.53 8.62 -5.79
N TYR A 50 -14.36 8.84 -6.40
CA TYR A 50 -13.76 7.87 -7.29
C TYR A 50 -12.36 7.48 -6.81
N TYR A 51 -11.30 7.98 -7.43
CA TYR A 51 -9.96 7.65 -6.98
C TYR A 51 -9.52 8.48 -5.78
N LEU A 52 -8.88 7.81 -4.83
CA LEU A 52 -8.07 8.45 -3.81
C LEU A 52 -6.61 8.37 -4.26
N ARG A 53 -6.00 9.51 -4.51
CA ARG A 53 -4.59 9.60 -4.86
C ARG A 53 -3.80 10.16 -3.70
N SER A 54 -2.86 9.38 -3.20
CA SER A 54 -1.93 9.80 -2.17
C SER A 54 -0.50 9.80 -2.71
N ARG A 55 0.36 10.60 -2.13
CA ARG A 55 1.79 10.36 -2.31
C ARG A 55 2.12 9.08 -1.55
N SER A 56 2.70 8.11 -2.24
CA SER A 56 3.36 7.02 -1.55
C SER A 56 4.49 7.62 -0.71
N ALA A 57 4.74 7.04 0.45
CA ALA A 57 5.92 7.37 1.23
C ALA A 57 7.17 6.99 0.40
N THR A 58 7.56 7.89 -0.51
CA THR A 58 8.74 7.72 -1.39
C THR A 58 10.03 7.98 -0.64
N THR A 59 9.97 8.51 0.56
CA THR A 59 11.05 8.37 1.51
C THR A 59 10.87 7.01 2.19
N THR A 60 11.35 5.97 1.55
CA THR A 60 11.99 4.94 2.33
C THR A 60 12.99 5.70 3.17
N GLU A 61 12.67 5.96 4.45
CA GLU A 61 13.70 6.30 5.38
C GLU A 61 14.71 5.17 5.19
N LYS A 62 15.79 5.48 4.49
CA LYS A 62 16.96 4.65 4.57
C LYS A 62 17.28 4.70 6.04
N SER A 63 16.85 3.66 6.75
CA SER A 63 17.26 3.44 8.11
C SER A 63 18.78 3.37 8.06
N THR A 64 19.40 4.52 8.22
CA THR A 64 20.83 4.63 8.51
C THR A 64 21.00 4.24 9.96
N ILE A 65 20.46 3.08 10.31
CA ILE A 65 20.80 2.44 11.55
C ILE A 65 22.19 1.87 11.34
N THR A 66 23.17 2.66 11.71
CA THR A 66 24.57 2.23 11.79
C THR A 66 24.77 1.11 12.84
N ASN A 67 23.76 0.83 13.65
CA ASN A 67 23.73 -0.29 14.57
C ASN A 67 22.95 -1.46 13.93
N MET A 68 23.66 -2.33 13.26
CA MET A 68 23.15 -3.60 12.75
C MET A 68 22.54 -4.51 13.83
N GLU A 69 22.74 -4.21 15.11
CA GLU A 69 22.30 -5.07 16.21
C GLU A 69 20.81 -4.93 16.56
N LEU A 70 20.15 -3.83 16.19
CA LEU A 70 18.77 -3.55 16.62
C LEU A 70 17.68 -4.14 15.72
N ASN A 71 17.98 -4.51 14.47
CA ASN A 71 17.03 -5.10 13.54
C ASN A 71 17.55 -6.33 12.79
N ALA A 72 18.72 -6.81 13.13
CA ALA A 72 19.17 -8.09 12.63
C ALA A 72 18.45 -9.18 13.43
N VAL A 73 17.38 -9.72 12.89
CA VAL A 73 17.07 -11.11 13.18
C VAL A 73 18.36 -11.85 12.88
N LYS A 74 19.05 -12.32 13.92
CA LYS A 74 20.17 -13.24 13.74
C LYS A 74 19.59 -14.47 13.07
N THR A 75 19.54 -14.45 11.75
CA THR A 75 19.41 -15.64 10.96
C THR A 75 20.75 -16.35 11.15
N GLU A 76 20.79 -17.23 12.14
CA GLU A 76 21.83 -18.26 12.11
C GLU A 76 21.73 -18.89 10.73
N PRO A 77 22.84 -18.99 10.01
CA PRO A 77 22.81 -19.68 8.73
C PRO A 77 22.35 -21.10 9.03
N LYS A 78 21.09 -21.39 8.71
CA LYS A 78 20.64 -22.75 8.64
C LYS A 78 21.43 -23.33 7.50
N THR A 79 22.48 -24.06 7.84
CA THR A 79 23.08 -24.99 6.92
C THR A 79 22.02 -26.01 6.58
N TYR A 80 21.35 -25.74 5.47
CA TYR A 80 20.58 -26.79 4.83
C TYR A 80 21.62 -27.74 4.28
N ASP A 81 21.66 -28.95 4.82
CA ASP A 81 22.30 -30.04 4.09
C ASP A 81 21.62 -30.07 2.72
N GLN A 82 22.30 -29.54 1.74
CA GLN A 82 21.85 -29.68 0.36
C GLN A 82 21.90 -31.18 0.10
N PRO A 83 20.79 -31.81 -0.28
CA PRO A 83 20.86 -33.17 -0.75
C PRO A 83 21.88 -33.20 -1.89
N GLU A 84 22.84 -34.08 -1.77
CA GLU A 84 23.83 -34.27 -2.82
C GLU A 84 23.09 -34.47 -4.13
N ALA A 85 23.39 -33.61 -5.11
CA ALA A 85 22.76 -33.71 -6.42
C ALA A 85 23.04 -35.11 -6.97
N CYS A 86 22.00 -35.84 -7.35
CA CYS A 86 22.15 -37.13 -7.96
C CYS A 86 23.12 -37.04 -9.14
N SER A 87 24.18 -37.84 -9.10
CA SER A 87 24.99 -38.03 -10.27
C SER A 87 24.22 -38.85 -11.29
N ILE A 88 24.17 -38.40 -12.53
CA ILE A 88 23.48 -39.09 -13.64
C ILE A 88 24.04 -40.51 -13.87
N ASP A 89 25.24 -40.77 -13.37
CA ASP A 89 25.97 -42.03 -13.57
C ASP A 89 25.84 -42.98 -12.36
N ASP A 90 25.04 -42.65 -11.35
CA ASP A 90 24.88 -43.50 -10.16
C ASP A 90 23.53 -44.25 -10.23
N PRO A 91 23.59 -45.57 -10.60
CA PRO A 91 22.35 -46.37 -10.75
C PRO A 91 21.69 -46.73 -9.43
N ASP A 92 22.34 -46.51 -8.29
CA ASP A 92 21.85 -46.87 -6.95
C ASP A 92 21.37 -45.64 -6.14
N CYS A 93 21.16 -44.48 -6.79
CA CYS A 93 20.70 -43.28 -6.13
C CYS A 93 19.22 -43.38 -5.74
N GLU A 94 18.93 -43.56 -4.44
CA GLU A 94 17.57 -43.65 -3.88
C GLU A 94 16.79 -42.34 -3.96
N ALA A 95 17.39 -41.22 -4.28
CA ALA A 95 16.74 -39.92 -4.32
C ALA A 95 15.85 -39.70 -5.57
N CYS A 96 15.89 -40.61 -6.55
CA CYS A 96 15.11 -40.55 -7.79
C CYS A 96 14.04 -41.63 -7.92
N GLN A 97 13.64 -42.30 -6.85
CA GLN A 97 12.51 -43.22 -6.85
C GLN A 97 11.18 -42.53 -6.55
#